data_909658cf29755e4366698c138571ee18
#
_entry.id   909658cf29755e4366698c138571ee18
#
_cell.length_a   1.000
_cell.length_b   1.000
_cell.length_c   1.000
_cell.angle_alpha   90.00
_cell.angle_beta   90.00
_cell.angle_gamma   90.00
#
_symmetry.space_group_name_H-M   'P 1'
#
loop_
_entity.id
_entity.type
_entity.pdbx_description
1 polymer ?
#
loop_
_entity_poly.entity_id
_entity_poly.type
_entity_poly.pdbx_seq_one_letter_code
_entity_poly.pdbx_strand_id
1 'polypeptide(L)'
;MPDAIMSRIAILGCTLVLVGGWPAAKAQEPPIMLVPHRAIYDLTLGQARDNAQVASVRGRILYDFDGNACEGYTLQFRQVSELDSGEGKVSTSDLRSNTWEDADARRFKFTSENFLDQNLIDTVDGNAEHRASATAINLEKPEHKSLDIGATVVFPTQQMVRVIAAARAGGNILDFPVFDGSDTGDKVYDTLTVIGRKLATDDRKHDDAAAGVAKLDGVPRWPVKISYFEKTGERKNTEQTPVYAIGFELYENGISRALSLDYNDFVVSGKLSSLEIKDVKPCP
;
A
#
# COMPACT_ATOMS: atom_id res chain seq x y z
N MET A 1 -18.56 -94.54 25.92
CA MET A 1 -17.12 -94.74 25.74
C MET A 1 -16.78 -94.30 24.32
N PRO A 2 -15.78 -93.55 24.06
CA PRO A 2 -15.00 -92.52 24.81
C PRO A 2 -14.94 -91.17 24.10
N ASP A 3 -14.51 -90.29 24.76
CA ASP A 3 -13.36 -89.36 24.84
C ASP A 3 -13.56 -87.98 24.24
N ALA A 4 -13.52 -87.11 25.20
CA ALA A 4 -13.41 -85.64 25.01
C ALA A 4 -12.02 -85.23 24.53
N ILE A 5 -11.95 -84.34 23.54
CA ILE A 5 -10.74 -83.52 23.27
C ILE A 5 -11.14 -82.04 23.33
N MET A 6 -10.70 -81.38 24.39
CA MET A 6 -10.78 -79.96 24.59
C MET A 6 -9.76 -79.28 23.68
N SER A 7 -10.21 -78.46 22.72
CA SER A 7 -9.33 -77.53 21.94
C SER A 7 -9.40 -76.13 22.55
N ARG A 8 -8.25 -75.64 23.03
CA ARG A 8 -8.08 -74.31 23.60
C ARG A 8 -7.94 -73.32 22.45
N ILE A 9 -8.90 -72.40 22.30
CA ILE A 9 -8.81 -71.27 21.41
C ILE A 9 -8.14 -70.17 22.21
N ALA A 10 -6.92 -69.79 21.80
CA ALA A 10 -6.22 -68.60 22.26
C ALA A 10 -6.73 -67.36 21.50
N ILE A 11 -7.40 -66.46 22.20
CA ILE A 11 -7.86 -65.18 21.68
C ILE A 11 -6.66 -64.23 21.75
N LEU A 12 -6.08 -63.92 20.57
CA LEU A 12 -5.06 -62.89 20.41
C LEU A 12 -5.74 -61.51 20.38
N GLY A 13 -5.69 -60.80 21.49
CA GLY A 13 -6.20 -59.42 21.59
C GLY A 13 -5.31 -58.45 20.81
N CYS A 14 -5.79 -58.00 19.67
CA CYS A 14 -5.14 -56.94 18.87
C CYS A 14 -5.51 -55.58 19.47
N THR A 15 -4.65 -54.99 20.31
CA THR A 15 -4.80 -53.63 20.82
C THR A 15 -4.47 -52.64 19.73
N LEU A 16 -5.53 -52.07 19.12
CA LEU A 16 -5.43 -50.96 18.16
C LEU A 16 -5.04 -49.66 18.92
N VAL A 17 -3.79 -49.24 18.87
CA VAL A 17 -3.35 -47.95 19.38
C VAL A 17 -3.78 -46.88 18.36
N LEU A 18 -4.90 -46.21 18.64
CA LEU A 18 -5.31 -44.98 17.91
C LEU A 18 -4.33 -43.85 18.25
N VAL A 19 -3.33 -43.64 17.41
CA VAL A 19 -2.50 -42.44 17.45
C VAL A 19 -3.36 -41.30 16.93
N GLY A 20 -4.08 -40.62 17.84
CA GLY A 20 -4.79 -39.40 17.55
C GLY A 20 -3.78 -38.30 17.23
N GLY A 21 -3.55 -38.04 15.94
CA GLY A 21 -2.83 -36.84 15.50
C GLY A 21 -3.65 -35.59 15.83
N TRP A 22 -3.26 -34.85 16.85
CA TRP A 22 -3.82 -33.52 17.08
C TRP A 22 -3.48 -32.66 15.87
N PRO A 23 -4.45 -31.96 15.26
CA PRO A 23 -4.15 -30.99 14.23
C PRO A 23 -3.25 -29.93 14.87
N ALA A 24 -2.06 -29.72 14.30
CA ALA A 24 -1.20 -28.63 14.71
C ALA A 24 -2.01 -27.33 14.53
N ALA A 25 -2.30 -26.64 15.61
CA ALA A 25 -2.92 -25.32 15.55
C ALA A 25 -1.98 -24.43 14.73
N LYS A 26 -2.45 -23.95 13.56
CA LYS A 26 -1.72 -22.92 12.82
C LYS A 26 -1.59 -21.73 13.75
N ALA A 27 -0.36 -21.39 14.12
CA ALA A 27 -0.10 -20.17 14.86
C ALA A 27 -0.70 -19.01 14.05
N GLN A 28 -1.59 -18.26 14.66
CA GLN A 28 -2.21 -17.09 14.05
C GLN A 28 -1.09 -16.05 13.86
N GLU A 29 -0.86 -15.64 12.62
CA GLU A 29 0.15 -14.61 12.34
C GLU A 29 -0.18 -13.34 13.13
N PRO A 30 0.82 -12.67 13.70
CA PRO A 30 0.58 -11.44 14.45
C PRO A 30 -0.04 -10.38 13.52
N PRO A 31 -0.95 -9.54 14.03
CA PRO A 31 -1.56 -8.48 13.23
C PRO A 31 -0.49 -7.54 12.66
N ILE A 32 -0.78 -7.00 11.48
CA ILE A 32 0.10 -6.01 10.87
C ILE A 32 -0.08 -4.69 11.61
N MET A 33 1.01 -4.19 12.18
CA MET A 33 1.04 -2.93 12.90
C MET A 33 1.77 -1.88 12.06
N LEU A 34 1.03 -0.94 11.49
CA LEU A 34 1.62 0.20 10.81
C LEU A 34 2.13 1.19 11.85
N VAL A 35 3.37 1.64 11.67
CA VAL A 35 4.05 2.51 12.64
C VAL A 35 3.89 3.97 12.22
N PRO A 36 3.39 4.85 13.12
CA PRO A 36 3.37 6.28 12.88
C PRO A 36 4.77 6.82 12.61
N HIS A 37 4.91 7.60 11.54
CA HIS A 37 6.20 8.15 11.15
C HIS A 37 6.06 9.39 10.28
N ARG A 38 7.11 10.21 10.29
CA ARG A 38 7.29 11.29 9.34
C ARG A 38 8.48 10.98 8.45
N ALA A 39 8.27 10.95 7.15
CA ALA A 39 9.30 10.71 6.16
C ALA A 39 9.40 11.90 5.18
N ILE A 40 10.62 12.25 4.81
CA ILE A 40 10.90 13.24 3.78
C ILE A 40 11.70 12.55 2.68
N TYR A 41 11.26 12.74 1.44
CA TYR A 41 11.96 12.22 0.27
C TYR A 41 12.38 13.38 -0.62
N ASP A 42 13.66 13.45 -0.97
CA ASP A 42 14.15 14.36 -1.97
C ASP A 42 13.98 13.73 -3.36
N LEU A 43 13.35 14.49 -4.26
CA LEU A 43 12.97 14.05 -5.60
C LEU A 43 13.98 14.55 -6.65
N THR A 44 14.35 13.67 -7.56
CA THR A 44 15.18 13.97 -8.72
C THR A 44 14.69 13.23 -9.94
N LEU A 45 15.01 13.73 -11.15
CA LEU A 45 14.77 12.97 -12.38
C LEU A 45 15.61 11.69 -12.36
N GLY A 46 14.95 10.54 -12.39
CA GLY A 46 15.63 9.23 -12.43
C GLY A 46 15.87 8.79 -13.86
N GLN A 47 14.87 8.88 -14.71
CA GLN A 47 14.94 8.51 -16.12
C GLN A 47 13.97 9.37 -16.94
N ALA A 48 14.42 9.87 -18.08
CA ALA A 48 13.56 10.43 -19.12
C ALA A 48 13.51 9.45 -20.31
N ARG A 49 12.33 9.25 -20.90
CA ARG A 49 12.16 8.48 -22.13
C ARG A 49 12.29 9.40 -23.34
N ASP A 50 12.45 8.85 -24.53
CA ASP A 50 12.81 9.59 -25.75
C ASP A 50 11.86 10.76 -26.10
N ASN A 51 10.60 10.72 -25.65
CA ASN A 51 9.60 11.75 -25.88
C ASN A 51 9.35 12.66 -24.66
N ALA A 52 10.11 12.54 -23.60
CA ALA A 52 9.92 13.33 -22.39
C ALA A 52 10.24 14.81 -22.63
N GLN A 53 9.30 15.69 -22.33
CA GLN A 53 9.52 17.14 -22.34
C GLN A 53 10.00 17.63 -20.96
N VAL A 54 10.89 16.87 -20.32
CA VAL A 54 11.43 17.15 -18.98
C VAL A 54 12.93 16.95 -19.01
N ALA A 55 13.68 18.00 -18.78
CA ALA A 55 15.14 17.99 -18.70
C ALA A 55 15.64 17.76 -17.27
N SER A 56 14.92 18.29 -16.27
CA SER A 56 15.23 18.03 -14.87
C SER A 56 13.98 18.09 -13.99
N VAL A 57 14.03 17.35 -12.89
CA VAL A 57 13.04 17.39 -11.81
C VAL A 57 13.78 17.58 -10.49
N ARG A 58 13.30 18.51 -9.68
CA ARG A 58 13.71 18.68 -8.29
C ARG A 58 12.49 18.84 -7.44
N GLY A 59 12.47 18.22 -6.26
CA GLY A 59 11.31 18.33 -5.40
C GLY A 59 11.48 17.64 -4.09
N ARG A 60 10.38 17.60 -3.36
CA ARG A 60 10.33 16.95 -2.05
C ARG A 60 8.93 16.42 -1.77
N ILE A 61 8.87 15.23 -1.17
CA ILE A 61 7.67 14.70 -0.56
C ILE A 61 7.81 14.78 0.95
N LEU A 62 6.79 15.31 1.63
CA LEU A 62 6.51 15.11 3.04
C LEU A 62 5.41 14.06 3.15
N TYR A 63 5.67 13.00 3.91
CA TYR A 63 4.74 11.92 4.24
C TYR A 63 4.66 11.84 5.77
N ASP A 64 3.58 12.34 6.35
CA ASP A 64 3.36 12.35 7.80
C ASP A 64 2.18 11.44 8.14
N PHE A 65 2.50 10.23 8.55
CA PHE A 65 1.55 9.17 8.88
C PHE A 65 1.40 9.05 10.40
N ASP A 66 0.16 9.01 10.89
CA ASP A 66 -0.16 8.97 12.32
C ASP A 66 -1.39 8.10 12.59
N GLY A 67 -1.56 7.67 13.84
CA GLY A 67 -2.71 6.88 14.26
C GLY A 67 -2.34 5.50 14.77
N ASN A 68 -3.36 4.66 14.94
CA ASN A 68 -3.23 3.31 15.45
C ASN A 68 -4.37 2.40 14.94
N ALA A 69 -4.23 1.10 15.19
CA ALA A 69 -5.20 0.08 14.74
C ALA A 69 -6.59 0.18 15.41
N CYS A 70 -6.81 1.06 16.39
CA CYS A 70 -8.08 1.22 17.09
C CYS A 70 -8.85 2.47 16.64
N GLU A 71 -8.13 3.58 16.43
CA GLU A 71 -8.73 4.88 16.07
C GLU A 71 -8.65 5.15 14.57
N GLY A 72 -7.90 4.34 13.83
CA GLY A 72 -7.61 4.54 12.41
C GLY A 72 -6.33 5.36 12.20
N TYR A 73 -6.08 5.70 10.95
CA TYR A 73 -4.85 6.31 10.50
C TYR A 73 -5.11 7.60 9.74
N THR A 74 -4.25 8.58 9.93
CA THR A 74 -4.22 9.82 9.18
C THR A 74 -2.95 9.90 8.35
N LEU A 75 -3.04 10.48 7.17
CA LEU A 75 -1.89 10.83 6.35
C LEU A 75 -1.98 12.29 5.96
N GLN A 76 -0.94 13.07 6.27
CA GLN A 76 -0.68 14.36 5.67
C GLN A 76 0.42 14.17 4.61
N PHE A 77 0.07 14.44 3.38
CA PHE A 77 0.96 14.31 2.23
C PHE A 77 1.14 15.65 1.55
N ARG A 78 2.38 16.01 1.21
CA ARG A 78 2.67 17.13 0.35
C ARG A 78 3.81 16.80 -0.58
N GLN A 79 3.61 17.01 -1.87
CA GLN A 79 4.65 16.91 -2.88
C GLN A 79 4.82 18.25 -3.56
N VAL A 80 6.02 18.82 -3.48
CA VAL A 80 6.42 19.99 -4.24
C VAL A 80 7.46 19.56 -5.25
N SER A 81 7.26 19.91 -6.52
CA SER A 81 8.17 19.56 -7.61
C SER A 81 8.34 20.71 -8.57
N GLU A 82 9.57 21.02 -8.91
CA GLU A 82 9.95 21.90 -10.03
C GLU A 82 10.32 21.02 -11.22
N LEU A 83 9.68 21.27 -12.35
CA LEU A 83 9.90 20.58 -13.61
C LEU A 83 10.47 21.59 -14.61
N ASP A 84 11.66 21.32 -15.13
CA ASP A 84 12.33 22.12 -16.16
C ASP A 84 12.22 21.38 -17.50
N SER A 85 11.67 22.03 -18.51
CA SER A 85 11.56 21.48 -19.85
C SER A 85 12.87 21.60 -20.68
N GLY A 86 13.89 22.26 -20.14
CA GLY A 86 15.15 22.51 -20.88
C GLY A 86 15.11 23.71 -21.85
N GLU A 87 13.95 24.34 -22.02
CA GLU A 87 13.75 25.53 -22.88
C GLU A 87 13.63 26.82 -22.06
N GLY A 88 14.15 26.83 -20.82
CA GLY A 88 14.06 27.94 -19.88
C GLY A 88 12.69 28.12 -19.25
N LYS A 89 11.79 27.13 -19.41
CA LYS A 89 10.47 27.09 -18.77
C LYS A 89 10.49 26.13 -17.59
N VAL A 90 10.37 26.68 -16.41
CA VAL A 90 10.24 25.94 -15.15
C VAL A 90 8.80 26.08 -14.65
N SER A 91 8.18 24.95 -14.29
CA SER A 91 6.86 24.92 -13.66
C SER A 91 6.97 24.29 -12.28
N THR A 92 6.23 24.84 -11.31
CA THR A 92 6.17 24.33 -9.95
C THR A 92 4.81 23.71 -9.69
N SER A 93 4.79 22.42 -9.31
CA SER A 93 3.60 21.71 -8.83
C SER A 93 3.69 21.57 -7.31
N ASP A 94 2.58 21.84 -6.59
CA ASP A 94 2.44 21.65 -5.13
C ASP A 94 1.11 20.93 -4.87
N LEU A 95 1.21 19.61 -4.66
CA LEU A 95 0.10 18.77 -4.29
C LEU A 95 0.06 18.60 -2.77
N ARG A 96 -1.08 18.89 -2.17
CA ARG A 96 -1.37 18.73 -0.73
C ARG A 96 -2.56 17.81 -0.56
N SER A 97 -2.42 16.79 0.26
CA SER A 97 -3.51 15.87 0.57
C SER A 97 -3.52 15.52 2.05
N ASN A 98 -4.72 15.43 2.62
CA ASN A 98 -4.94 14.92 3.96
C ASN A 98 -6.01 13.83 3.89
N THR A 99 -5.72 12.69 4.49
CA THR A 99 -6.67 11.58 4.54
C THR A 99 -6.81 11.03 5.94
N TRP A 100 -7.95 10.43 6.21
CA TRP A 100 -8.19 9.62 7.40
C TRP A 100 -8.96 8.36 7.00
N GLU A 101 -8.49 7.22 7.45
CA GLU A 101 -9.14 5.92 7.25
C GLU A 101 -9.38 5.27 8.61
N ASP A 102 -10.60 4.82 8.89
CA ASP A 102 -10.91 4.20 10.17
C ASP A 102 -10.24 2.81 10.31
N ALA A 103 -10.15 2.34 11.56
CA ALA A 103 -9.48 1.10 11.89
C ALA A 103 -10.04 -0.13 11.17
N ASP A 104 -11.35 -0.11 10.90
CA ASP A 104 -12.05 -1.20 10.22
C ASP A 104 -12.02 -1.05 8.69
N ALA A 105 -11.34 -0.03 8.16
CA ALA A 105 -11.30 0.33 6.74
C ALA A 105 -12.71 0.48 6.12
N ARG A 106 -13.67 0.97 6.89
CA ARG A 106 -15.06 1.17 6.46
C ARG A 106 -15.33 2.60 6.01
N ARG A 107 -14.62 3.57 6.59
CA ARG A 107 -14.79 4.99 6.32
C ARG A 107 -13.47 5.61 5.94
N PHE A 108 -13.53 6.46 4.94
CA PHE A 108 -12.39 7.18 4.41
C PHE A 108 -12.77 8.65 4.22
N LYS A 109 -11.96 9.57 4.72
CA LYS A 109 -12.10 11.02 4.50
C LYS A 109 -10.88 11.52 3.77
N PHE A 110 -11.07 12.41 2.83
CA PHE A 110 -9.99 12.91 1.99
C PHE A 110 -10.22 14.36 1.61
N THR A 111 -9.13 15.12 1.60
CA THR A 111 -9.05 16.45 1.02
C THR A 111 -7.78 16.56 0.19
N SER A 112 -7.84 17.24 -0.93
CA SER A 112 -6.64 17.57 -1.71
C SER A 112 -6.75 18.96 -2.34
N GLU A 113 -5.59 19.58 -2.50
CA GLU A 113 -5.40 20.83 -3.23
C GLU A 113 -4.18 20.67 -4.14
N ASN A 114 -4.34 21.03 -5.40
CA ASN A 114 -3.28 20.99 -6.38
C ASN A 114 -3.01 22.38 -6.93
N PHE A 115 -1.78 22.83 -6.82
CA PHE A 115 -1.33 24.15 -7.32
C PHE A 115 -0.34 23.95 -8.45
N LEU A 116 -0.48 24.76 -9.48
CA LEU A 116 0.52 24.93 -10.55
C LEU A 116 0.95 26.39 -10.60
N ASP A 117 2.26 26.61 -10.47
CA ASP A 117 2.84 27.95 -10.41
C ASP A 117 2.12 28.88 -9.41
N GLN A 118 1.86 28.36 -8.22
CA GLN A 118 1.14 28.98 -7.09
C GLN A 118 -0.37 29.24 -7.31
N ASN A 119 -0.91 28.88 -8.47
CA ASN A 119 -2.34 28.99 -8.74
C ASN A 119 -3.02 27.66 -8.35
N LEU A 120 -4.10 27.75 -7.56
CA LEU A 120 -4.93 26.59 -7.27
C LEU A 120 -5.64 26.16 -8.55
N ILE A 121 -5.36 24.93 -9.01
CA ILE A 121 -5.97 24.36 -10.22
C ILE A 121 -7.06 23.35 -9.91
N ASP A 122 -6.90 22.59 -8.82
CA ASP A 122 -7.88 21.60 -8.38
C ASP A 122 -8.03 21.57 -6.86
N THR A 123 -9.25 21.29 -6.40
CA THR A 123 -9.54 21.02 -4.99
C THR A 123 -10.58 19.93 -4.89
N VAL A 124 -10.33 18.98 -4.00
CA VAL A 124 -11.27 17.89 -3.69
C VAL A 124 -11.48 17.84 -2.18
N ASP A 125 -12.72 17.62 -1.77
CA ASP A 125 -13.11 17.38 -0.37
C ASP A 125 -14.25 16.38 -0.36
N GLY A 126 -14.10 15.29 0.39
CA GLY A 126 -15.10 14.25 0.40
C GLY A 126 -14.87 13.16 1.44
N ASN A 127 -15.84 12.26 1.45
CA ASN A 127 -15.77 11.04 2.26
C ASN A 127 -16.33 9.85 1.50
N ALA A 128 -15.88 8.66 1.87
CA ALA A 128 -16.38 7.40 1.36
C ALA A 128 -16.73 6.46 2.52
N GLU A 129 -17.77 5.64 2.33
CA GLU A 129 -18.21 4.66 3.32
C GLU A 129 -18.60 3.35 2.64
N HIS A 130 -18.01 2.26 3.10
CA HIS A 130 -18.38 0.91 2.67
C HIS A 130 -19.75 0.54 3.23
N ARG A 131 -20.66 0.15 2.33
CA ARG A 131 -21.97 -0.42 2.61
C ARG A 131 -22.02 -1.88 2.14
N ALA A 132 -23.09 -2.57 2.44
CA ALA A 132 -23.22 -4.00 2.09
C ALA A 132 -23.06 -4.29 0.58
N SER A 133 -23.55 -3.40 -0.30
CA SER A 133 -23.59 -3.62 -1.75
C SER A 133 -22.80 -2.61 -2.58
N ALA A 134 -22.29 -1.54 -1.97
CA ALA A 134 -21.59 -0.45 -2.64
C ALA A 134 -20.67 0.27 -1.67
N THR A 135 -19.80 1.12 -2.21
CA THR A 135 -19.11 2.17 -1.46
C THR A 135 -19.76 3.51 -1.83
N ALA A 136 -20.37 4.16 -0.85
CA ALA A 136 -20.96 5.48 -1.05
C ALA A 136 -19.89 6.55 -0.94
N ILE A 137 -19.84 7.46 -1.89
CA ILE A 137 -18.97 8.64 -1.89
C ILE A 137 -19.86 9.88 -1.79
N ASN A 138 -19.48 10.82 -0.92
CA ASN A 138 -20.05 12.14 -0.85
C ASN A 138 -18.93 13.16 -1.03
N LEU A 139 -19.04 13.98 -2.06
CA LEU A 139 -18.13 15.08 -2.36
C LEU A 139 -18.77 16.40 -1.92
N GLU A 140 -17.96 17.26 -1.31
CA GLU A 140 -18.25 18.67 -1.04
C GLU A 140 -17.58 19.58 -2.06
N LYS A 141 -16.43 19.15 -2.60
CA LYS A 141 -15.66 19.82 -3.65
C LYS A 141 -15.16 18.81 -4.68
N PRO A 142 -15.04 19.21 -5.96
CA PRO A 142 -15.26 20.53 -6.56
C PRO A 142 -16.74 20.93 -6.60
N GLU A 143 -17.66 19.99 -6.51
CA GLU A 143 -19.11 20.20 -6.48
C GLU A 143 -19.77 19.20 -5.52
N HIS A 144 -20.90 19.55 -4.96
CA HIS A 144 -21.69 18.63 -4.13
C HIS A 144 -22.22 17.48 -4.99
N LYS A 145 -21.73 16.27 -4.73
CA LYS A 145 -22.08 15.08 -5.49
C LYS A 145 -22.11 13.86 -4.57
N SER A 146 -23.14 13.04 -4.71
CA SER A 146 -23.19 11.73 -4.06
C SER A 146 -23.30 10.64 -5.12
N LEU A 147 -22.50 9.59 -4.98
CA LEU A 147 -22.49 8.46 -5.91
C LEU A 147 -22.11 7.17 -5.20
N ASP A 148 -22.50 6.06 -5.77
CA ASP A 148 -22.11 4.73 -5.32
C ASP A 148 -21.12 4.11 -6.33
N ILE A 149 -20.04 3.56 -5.79
CA ILE A 149 -19.05 2.76 -6.56
C ILE A 149 -19.08 1.31 -6.08
N GLY A 150 -18.31 0.45 -6.73
CA GLY A 150 -18.28 -0.99 -6.40
C GLY A 150 -17.95 -1.26 -4.93
N ALA A 151 -18.59 -2.27 -4.34
CA ALA A 151 -18.42 -2.64 -2.93
C ALA A 151 -17.02 -3.22 -2.59
N THR A 152 -16.24 -3.60 -3.59
CA THR A 152 -14.95 -4.29 -3.41
C THR A 152 -13.74 -3.36 -3.46
N VAL A 153 -13.95 -2.05 -3.58
CA VAL A 153 -12.83 -1.09 -3.58
C VAL A 153 -12.08 -1.12 -2.25
N VAL A 154 -10.81 -0.80 -2.30
CA VAL A 154 -9.90 -0.79 -1.15
C VAL A 154 -9.43 0.64 -0.93
N PHE A 155 -9.35 1.08 0.33
CA PHE A 155 -8.77 2.36 0.70
C PHE A 155 -7.24 2.26 0.89
N PRO A 156 -6.50 3.37 0.84
CA PRO A 156 -5.03 3.36 0.78
C PRO A 156 -4.33 2.66 1.95
N THR A 157 -4.79 2.86 3.20
CA THR A 157 -4.18 2.18 4.37
C THR A 157 -4.47 0.69 4.33
N GLN A 158 -5.70 0.30 3.98
CA GLN A 158 -6.05 -1.11 3.79
C GLN A 158 -5.26 -1.75 2.65
N GLN A 159 -5.01 -1.02 1.55
CA GLN A 159 -4.14 -1.48 0.46
C GLN A 159 -2.75 -1.82 1.01
N MET A 160 -2.14 -0.94 1.79
CA MET A 160 -0.84 -1.17 2.41
C MET A 160 -0.85 -2.42 3.30
N VAL A 161 -1.86 -2.58 4.14
CA VAL A 161 -2.02 -3.77 5.00
C VAL A 161 -2.12 -5.05 4.16
N ARG A 162 -2.91 -5.05 3.08
CA ARG A 162 -3.05 -6.21 2.18
C ARG A 162 -1.74 -6.56 1.48
N VAL A 163 -0.98 -5.56 1.04
CA VAL A 163 0.34 -5.77 0.43
C VAL A 163 1.31 -6.42 1.41
N ILE A 164 1.38 -5.92 2.66
CA ILE A 164 2.23 -6.50 3.70
C ILE A 164 1.79 -7.93 4.04
N ALA A 165 0.48 -8.18 4.17
CA ALA A 165 -0.06 -9.51 4.45
C ALA A 165 0.34 -10.51 3.35
N ALA A 166 0.19 -10.14 2.09
CA ALA A 166 0.61 -10.98 0.97
C ALA A 166 2.12 -11.22 0.96
N ALA A 167 2.92 -10.18 1.21
CA ALA A 167 4.38 -10.30 1.29
C ALA A 167 4.83 -11.27 2.40
N ARG A 168 4.22 -11.21 3.59
CA ARG A 168 4.44 -12.15 4.70
C ARG A 168 4.11 -13.58 4.29
N ALA A 169 2.99 -13.79 3.60
CA ALA A 169 2.54 -15.08 3.13
C ALA A 169 3.33 -15.62 1.91
N GLY A 170 4.30 -14.86 1.39
CA GLY A 170 5.08 -15.22 0.20
C GLY A 170 4.33 -15.01 -1.11
N GLY A 171 3.22 -14.28 -1.09
CA GLY A 171 2.50 -13.83 -2.29
C GLY A 171 3.31 -12.77 -3.03
N ASN A 172 3.18 -12.74 -4.35
CA ASN A 172 3.95 -11.85 -5.22
C ASN A 172 3.11 -11.01 -6.18
N ILE A 173 1.81 -11.26 -6.27
CA ILE A 173 0.88 -10.51 -7.14
C ILE A 173 -0.42 -10.27 -6.39
N LEU A 174 -0.91 -9.02 -6.44
CA LEU A 174 -2.24 -8.63 -5.98
C LEU A 174 -2.92 -7.78 -7.06
N ASP A 175 -4.23 -7.98 -7.18
CA ASP A 175 -5.10 -7.27 -8.12
C ASP A 175 -6.39 -6.91 -7.39
N PHE A 176 -6.67 -5.61 -7.24
CA PHE A 176 -7.93 -5.11 -6.69
C PHE A 176 -8.14 -3.63 -7.02
N PRO A 177 -9.41 -3.18 -7.09
CA PRO A 177 -9.71 -1.77 -7.30
C PRO A 177 -9.41 -0.96 -6.04
N VAL A 178 -8.80 0.22 -6.23
CA VAL A 178 -8.47 1.19 -5.18
C VAL A 178 -9.25 2.48 -5.39
N PHE A 179 -9.75 3.03 -4.30
CA PHE A 179 -10.29 4.37 -4.23
C PHE A 179 -9.48 5.18 -3.22
N ASP A 180 -8.81 6.21 -3.68
CA ASP A 180 -7.89 7.05 -2.88
C ASP A 180 -8.31 8.52 -2.78
N GLY A 181 -9.46 8.88 -3.40
CA GLY A 181 -9.97 10.24 -3.41
C GLY A 181 -9.17 11.21 -4.28
N SER A 182 -8.28 10.73 -5.13
CA SER A 182 -7.49 11.55 -6.04
C SER A 182 -8.27 12.06 -7.25
N ASP A 183 -7.63 12.84 -8.09
CA ASP A 183 -8.18 13.50 -9.27
C ASP A 183 -9.44 14.33 -8.95
N THR A 184 -10.59 13.88 -9.46
CA THR A 184 -11.91 14.51 -9.25
C THR A 184 -12.64 14.00 -8.00
N GLY A 185 -12.00 13.09 -7.21
CA GLY A 185 -12.57 12.54 -5.98
C GLY A 185 -13.61 11.43 -6.19
N ASP A 186 -13.84 11.00 -7.43
CA ASP A 186 -14.81 9.95 -7.77
C ASP A 186 -14.23 8.81 -8.61
N LYS A 187 -12.94 8.86 -8.89
CA LYS A 187 -12.26 7.83 -9.70
C LYS A 187 -11.88 6.60 -8.88
N VAL A 188 -12.02 5.46 -9.51
CA VAL A 188 -11.52 4.16 -9.03
C VAL A 188 -10.46 3.66 -10.00
N TYR A 189 -9.33 3.24 -9.46
CA TYR A 189 -8.27 2.65 -10.25
C TYR A 189 -8.22 1.14 -10.03
N ASP A 190 -8.15 0.37 -11.12
CA ASP A 190 -7.73 -1.02 -11.03
C ASP A 190 -6.21 -1.03 -10.78
N THR A 191 -5.75 -1.77 -9.77
CA THR A 191 -4.33 -1.80 -9.43
C THR A 191 -3.75 -3.19 -9.60
N LEU A 192 -2.51 -3.23 -10.12
CA LEU A 192 -1.69 -4.44 -10.14
C LEU A 192 -0.46 -4.19 -9.27
N THR A 193 -0.35 -4.95 -8.18
CA THR A 193 0.80 -4.90 -7.28
C THR A 193 1.70 -6.11 -7.50
N VAL A 194 2.98 -5.86 -7.75
CA VAL A 194 4.02 -6.88 -7.81
C VAL A 194 4.93 -6.75 -6.60
N ILE A 195 5.10 -7.84 -5.85
CA ILE A 195 5.93 -7.92 -4.65
C ILE A 195 7.13 -8.79 -4.98
N GLY A 196 8.33 -8.24 -4.82
CA GLY A 196 9.57 -8.96 -5.02
C GLY A 196 9.94 -9.88 -3.86
N ARG A 197 11.08 -10.54 -3.95
CA ARG A 197 11.60 -11.36 -2.86
C ARG A 197 11.96 -10.49 -1.67
N LYS A 198 11.75 -11.02 -0.46
CA LYS A 198 12.22 -10.40 0.79
C LYS A 198 13.70 -10.05 0.67
N LEU A 199 14.04 -8.81 0.97
CA LEU A 199 15.42 -8.33 0.96
C LEU A 199 16.18 -8.82 2.20
N ALA A 200 17.48 -9.01 2.07
CA ALA A 200 18.32 -9.33 3.20
C ALA A 200 18.35 -8.14 4.19
N THR A 201 18.36 -8.43 5.49
CA THR A 201 18.34 -7.39 6.54
C THR A 201 19.63 -6.57 6.57
N ASP A 202 20.72 -7.11 6.07
CA ASP A 202 22.04 -6.48 5.94
C ASP A 202 22.25 -5.81 4.57
N ASP A 203 21.25 -5.86 3.66
CA ASP A 203 21.32 -5.17 2.38
C ASP A 203 21.29 -3.64 2.56
N ARG A 204 22.48 -3.04 2.51
CA ARG A 204 22.70 -1.59 2.67
C ARG A 204 22.88 -0.87 1.33
N LYS A 205 22.24 -1.33 0.26
CA LYS A 205 22.37 -0.75 -1.07
C LYS A 205 22.03 0.75 -1.14
N HIS A 206 21.23 1.24 -0.18
CA HIS A 206 20.82 2.63 -0.16
C HIS A 206 21.48 3.36 1.01
N ASP A 207 22.20 4.42 0.69
CA ASP A 207 22.70 5.40 1.63
C ASP A 207 21.60 6.47 1.82
N ASP A 208 20.64 6.19 2.69
CA ASP A 208 19.50 7.08 3.00
C ASP A 208 19.18 7.09 4.50
N ALA A 209 18.19 7.88 4.89
CA ALA A 209 17.85 8.09 6.30
C ALA A 209 17.37 6.81 7.04
N ALA A 210 16.97 5.76 6.34
CA ALA A 210 16.62 4.49 6.99
C ALA A 210 17.84 3.67 7.42
N ALA A 211 19.01 3.90 6.81
CA ALA A 211 20.21 3.08 7.00
C ALA A 211 20.79 3.13 8.42
N GLY A 212 20.44 4.14 9.22
CA GLY A 212 20.93 4.31 10.61
C GLY A 212 19.85 4.22 11.67
N VAL A 213 18.62 3.82 11.32
CA VAL A 213 17.49 3.80 12.25
C VAL A 213 17.39 2.44 12.93
N ALA A 214 17.83 2.33 14.19
CA ALA A 214 17.83 1.09 14.97
C ALA A 214 16.43 0.42 15.05
N LYS A 215 15.35 1.20 15.05
CA LYS A 215 13.97 0.66 15.04
C LYS A 215 13.62 -0.10 13.74
N LEU A 216 14.45 -0.02 12.70
CA LEU A 216 14.30 -0.76 11.44
C LEU A 216 15.26 -1.97 11.33
N ASP A 217 16.14 -2.16 12.30
CA ASP A 217 17.06 -3.29 12.30
C ASP A 217 16.28 -4.60 12.40
N GLY A 218 16.53 -5.51 11.45
CA GLY A 218 15.86 -6.79 11.39
C GLY A 218 14.40 -6.77 10.90
N VAL A 219 13.79 -5.59 10.68
CA VAL A 219 12.43 -5.50 10.14
C VAL A 219 12.42 -6.01 8.70
N PRO A 220 11.58 -7.00 8.36
CA PRO A 220 11.45 -7.49 7.00
C PRO A 220 11.06 -6.38 6.02
N ARG A 221 11.60 -6.42 4.79
CA ARG A 221 11.20 -5.51 3.73
C ARG A 221 11.20 -6.19 2.36
N TRP A 222 10.40 -5.67 1.46
CA TRP A 222 10.22 -6.17 0.11
C TRP A 222 10.23 -5.03 -0.91
N PRO A 223 10.79 -5.23 -2.11
CA PRO A 223 10.54 -4.35 -3.23
C PRO A 223 9.09 -4.55 -3.71
N VAL A 224 8.37 -3.45 -3.87
CA VAL A 224 6.97 -3.42 -4.29
C VAL A 224 6.84 -2.47 -5.48
N LYS A 225 6.05 -2.85 -6.48
CA LYS A 225 5.61 -1.96 -7.56
C LYS A 225 4.09 -2.05 -7.67
N ILE A 226 3.42 -0.91 -7.63
CA ILE A 226 1.97 -0.78 -7.83
C ILE A 226 1.75 0.00 -9.12
N SER A 227 1.02 -0.58 -10.06
CA SER A 227 0.58 0.07 -11.30
C SER A 227 -0.90 0.38 -11.21
N TYR A 228 -1.28 1.61 -11.57
CA TYR A 228 -2.65 2.11 -11.53
C TYR A 228 -3.19 2.23 -12.95
N PHE A 229 -4.36 1.65 -13.18
CA PHE A 229 -5.04 1.65 -14.48
C PHE A 229 -6.39 2.35 -14.34
N GLU A 230 -6.74 3.20 -15.29
CA GLU A 230 -8.08 3.74 -15.34
C GLU A 230 -9.10 2.61 -15.49
N LYS A 231 -10.13 2.62 -14.65
CA LYS A 231 -11.23 1.68 -14.76
C LYS A 231 -12.11 2.05 -15.95
N THR A 232 -11.82 1.46 -17.09
CA THR A 232 -12.69 1.56 -18.27
C THR A 232 -13.85 0.57 -18.15
N GLY A 233 -15.10 1.01 -18.36
CA GLY A 233 -16.32 0.21 -18.14
C GLY A 233 -16.43 -1.10 -18.90
N GLU A 234 -15.59 -1.34 -19.89
CA GLU A 234 -15.44 -2.61 -20.59
C GLU A 234 -13.99 -3.06 -20.52
N ARG A 235 -13.72 -4.24 -19.94
CA ARG A 235 -12.44 -4.94 -20.11
C ARG A 235 -12.26 -5.26 -21.60
N LYS A 236 -11.72 -4.31 -22.35
CA LYS A 236 -11.20 -4.62 -23.68
C LYS A 236 -9.97 -5.50 -23.47
N ASN A 237 -9.87 -6.61 -24.18
CA ASN A 237 -8.70 -7.51 -24.23
C ASN A 237 -7.48 -6.83 -24.90
N THR A 238 -7.22 -5.56 -24.58
CA THR A 238 -6.10 -4.77 -25.09
C THR A 238 -5.12 -4.54 -23.96
N GLU A 239 -3.85 -4.62 -24.25
CA GLU A 239 -2.78 -4.17 -23.34
C GLU A 239 -3.09 -2.75 -22.88
N GLN A 240 -3.30 -2.58 -21.56
CA GLN A 240 -3.49 -1.25 -20.97
C GLN A 240 -2.16 -0.78 -20.44
N THR A 241 -1.78 0.45 -20.79
CA THR A 241 -0.68 1.14 -20.15
C THR A 241 -1.20 1.73 -18.83
N PRO A 242 -0.50 1.55 -17.70
CA PRO A 242 -0.89 2.19 -16.45
C PRO A 242 -0.81 3.71 -16.62
N VAL A 243 -1.76 4.43 -16.03
CA VAL A 243 -1.69 5.91 -16.00
C VAL A 243 -0.55 6.40 -15.13
N TYR A 244 -0.19 5.58 -14.13
CA TYR A 244 0.87 5.87 -13.17
C TYR A 244 1.36 4.56 -12.53
N ALA A 245 2.63 4.52 -12.13
CA ALA A 245 3.11 3.42 -11.30
C ALA A 245 4.08 3.95 -10.22
N ILE A 246 4.02 3.34 -9.03
CA ILE A 246 4.92 3.63 -7.93
C ILE A 246 5.70 2.38 -7.55
N GLY A 247 7.02 2.50 -7.45
CA GLY A 247 7.92 1.49 -6.91
C GLY A 247 8.54 1.97 -5.61
N PHE A 248 8.76 1.06 -4.65
CA PHE A 248 9.40 1.36 -3.38
C PHE A 248 9.88 0.07 -2.69
N GLU A 249 10.75 0.21 -1.71
CA GLU A 249 11.00 -0.84 -0.72
C GLU A 249 10.08 -0.62 0.48
N LEU A 250 9.24 -1.62 0.78
CA LEU A 250 8.25 -1.57 1.86
C LEU A 250 8.72 -2.40 3.05
N TYR A 251 8.88 -1.77 4.19
CA TYR A 251 9.06 -2.46 5.46
C TYR A 251 7.73 -3.02 5.98
N GLU A 252 7.81 -4.10 6.73
CA GLU A 252 6.66 -4.79 7.33
C GLU A 252 5.80 -3.89 8.24
N ASN A 253 6.37 -2.81 8.75
CA ASN A 253 5.71 -1.82 9.59
C ASN A 253 5.12 -0.61 8.82
N GLY A 254 5.08 -0.68 7.49
CA GLY A 254 4.48 0.35 6.63
C GLY A 254 5.43 1.47 6.19
N ILE A 255 6.64 1.55 6.74
CA ILE A 255 7.63 2.54 6.30
C ILE A 255 8.13 2.15 4.90
N SER A 256 8.28 3.14 4.02
CA SER A 256 8.82 2.95 2.68
C SER A 256 10.11 3.73 2.45
N ARG A 257 10.92 3.26 1.47
CA ARG A 257 12.15 3.93 1.01
C ARG A 257 12.37 3.67 -0.48
N ALA A 258 13.36 4.34 -1.07
CA ALA A 258 13.77 4.13 -2.46
C ALA A 258 12.58 4.26 -3.43
N LEU A 259 11.89 5.42 -3.39
CA LEU A 259 10.72 5.65 -4.23
C LEU A 259 11.11 5.77 -5.71
N SER A 260 10.24 5.27 -6.57
CA SER A 260 10.29 5.41 -8.02
C SER A 260 8.88 5.73 -8.51
N LEU A 261 8.67 6.94 -9.00
CA LEU A 261 7.38 7.46 -9.46
C LEU A 261 7.41 7.49 -10.99
N ASP A 262 6.69 6.59 -11.64
CA ASP A 262 6.68 6.40 -13.10
C ASP A 262 5.45 7.08 -13.70
N TYR A 263 5.66 8.18 -14.42
CA TYR A 263 4.65 8.99 -15.10
C TYR A 263 4.56 8.69 -16.60
N ASN A 264 4.98 7.49 -17.03
CA ASN A 264 5.06 7.03 -18.42
C ASN A 264 6.16 7.70 -19.24
N ASP A 265 6.21 9.02 -19.32
CA ASP A 265 7.23 9.74 -20.10
C ASP A 265 8.55 9.87 -19.36
N PHE A 266 8.50 9.94 -18.04
CA PHE A 266 9.67 10.03 -17.19
C PHE A 266 9.44 9.34 -15.83
N VAL A 267 10.54 9.03 -15.16
CA VAL A 267 10.56 8.46 -13.83
C VAL A 267 11.23 9.44 -12.87
N VAL A 268 10.60 9.70 -11.74
CA VAL A 268 11.16 10.49 -10.65
C VAL A 268 11.63 9.54 -9.56
N SER A 269 12.88 9.68 -9.14
CA SER A 269 13.44 8.95 -8.00
C SER A 269 13.27 9.75 -6.71
N GLY A 270 12.82 9.10 -5.65
CA GLY A 270 12.68 9.69 -4.31
C GLY A 270 13.64 9.03 -3.33
N LYS A 271 14.67 9.79 -2.88
CA LYS A 271 15.60 9.34 -1.84
C LYS A 271 15.05 9.75 -0.48
N LEU A 272 14.90 8.81 0.45
CA LEU A 272 14.52 9.10 1.83
C LEU A 272 15.64 9.92 2.50
N SER A 273 15.39 11.21 2.74
CA SER A 273 16.36 12.16 3.31
C SER A 273 16.16 12.40 4.80
N SER A 274 14.97 12.12 5.34
CA SER A 274 14.68 12.19 6.78
C SER A 274 13.63 11.16 7.16
N LEU A 275 13.80 10.53 8.32
CA LEU A 275 12.84 9.60 8.90
C LEU A 275 12.76 9.80 10.41
N GLU A 276 11.56 10.10 10.88
CA GLU A 276 11.22 10.18 12.30
C GLU A 276 10.14 9.12 12.59
N ILE A 277 10.46 8.13 13.40
CA ILE A 277 9.50 7.12 13.86
C ILE A 277 8.88 7.64 15.16
N LYS A 278 7.59 7.92 15.12
CA LYS A 278 6.81 8.42 16.26
C LYS A 278 6.46 7.28 17.23
N ASP A 279 6.03 7.65 18.42
CA ASP A 279 5.51 6.68 19.36
C ASP A 279 4.08 6.27 19.02
N VAL A 280 3.81 4.97 19.09
CA VAL A 280 2.46 4.44 18.88
C VAL A 280 1.60 4.76 20.08
N LYS A 281 0.50 5.48 19.90
CA LYS A 281 -0.47 5.68 20.96
C LYS A 281 -1.12 4.33 21.30
N PRO A 282 -1.19 3.97 22.60
CA PRO A 282 -1.89 2.76 22.98
C PRO A 282 -3.37 2.85 22.62
N CYS A 283 -3.98 1.71 22.31
CA CYS A 283 -5.42 1.64 22.16
C CYS A 283 -6.10 1.96 23.50
N PRO A 284 -7.22 2.73 23.51
CA PRO A 284 -7.97 3.07 24.72
C PRO A 284 -8.59 1.85 25.41
#